data_84aa132ce51676c8d1fe2dbd67e1d8eb
#
_entry.id   84aa132ce51676c8d1fe2dbd67e1d8eb
#
_cell.length_a   1.000
_cell.length_b   1.000
_cell.length_c   1.000
_cell.angle_alpha   90.00
_cell.angle_beta   90.00
_cell.angle_gamma   90.00
#
_symmetry.space_group_name_H-M   'P 1'
#
loop_
_entity.id
_entity.type
_entity.pdbx_description
1 polymer ?
#
loop_
_entity_poly.entity_id
_entity_poly.type
_entity_poly.pdbx_seq_one_letter_code
_entity_poly.pdbx_strand_id
1 'polypeptide(L)'
;MSDAVELVLGLPRAAVPGGLDWRGVRAVNLAPYLAAVVGHGTFRPRTEAEVDPGWKQVIPYLALRDGESIFLMRRSRAGGDARLHDRYSIGVGGHVNPADGDVMGGLRREWAEELVADFEPAFSELGVLNDDDNAVGAVHLGLVFSANAVGRPVAVRETHKLEGAFVPLADVADVAESLETWSALLFVHLLESG
;
A
#
# COMPACT_ATOMS: atom_id res chain seq x y z
N MET A 1 -21.58 22.03 7.74
CA MET A 1 -20.59 21.33 8.59
C MET A 1 -19.28 21.46 7.82
N SER A 2 -18.23 22.03 8.42
CA SER A 2 -16.92 22.09 7.76
C SER A 2 -16.41 20.67 7.64
N ASP A 3 -16.20 20.20 6.40
CA ASP A 3 -15.51 18.94 6.19
C ASP A 3 -14.15 19.04 6.90
N ALA A 4 -13.91 18.14 7.84
CA ALA A 4 -12.63 18.10 8.52
C ALA A 4 -11.54 17.82 7.47
N VAL A 5 -10.52 18.66 7.44
CA VAL A 5 -9.39 18.49 6.51
C VAL A 5 -8.67 17.19 6.86
N GLU A 6 -8.61 16.26 5.91
CA GLU A 6 -7.84 15.02 6.10
C GLU A 6 -6.35 15.34 6.25
N LEU A 7 -5.75 14.87 7.34
CA LEU A 7 -4.32 15.00 7.61
C LEU A 7 -3.63 13.66 7.35
N VAL A 8 -2.53 13.68 6.61
CA VAL A 8 -1.74 12.50 6.23
C VAL A 8 -0.29 12.62 6.70
N LEU A 9 0.26 11.52 7.17
CA LEU A 9 1.67 11.43 7.60
C LEU A 9 2.59 11.36 6.40
N GLY A 10 3.66 12.10 6.44
CA GLY A 10 4.75 12.00 5.48
C GLY A 10 6.00 12.69 5.99
N LEU A 11 7.04 12.70 5.19
CA LEU A 11 8.34 13.29 5.53
C LEU A 11 8.94 13.99 4.31
N PRO A 12 9.87 14.95 4.53
CA PRO A 12 10.61 15.57 3.43
C PRO A 12 11.32 14.50 2.58
N ARG A 13 11.19 14.59 1.27
CA ARG A 13 11.86 13.67 0.32
C ARG A 13 13.36 13.51 0.62
N ALA A 14 14.03 14.60 0.98
CA ALA A 14 15.45 14.60 1.32
C ALA A 14 15.79 13.82 2.60
N ALA A 15 14.80 13.54 3.46
CA ALA A 15 14.98 12.77 4.69
C ALA A 15 14.79 11.25 4.48
N VAL A 16 14.39 10.81 3.27
CA VAL A 16 14.24 9.39 2.97
C VAL A 16 15.61 8.72 2.88
N PRO A 17 15.89 7.67 3.67
CA PRO A 17 17.18 6.99 3.67
C PRO A 17 17.53 6.41 2.29
N GLY A 18 18.80 6.57 1.87
CA GLY A 18 19.32 6.00 0.63
C GLY A 18 18.84 6.66 -0.66
N GLY A 19 18.11 7.78 -0.54
CA GLY A 19 17.57 8.51 -1.70
C GLY A 19 16.47 7.75 -2.46
N LEU A 20 15.94 8.35 -3.52
CA LEU A 20 14.81 7.84 -4.31
C LEU A 20 15.08 7.80 -5.81
N ASP A 21 16.37 7.71 -6.23
CA ASP A 21 16.78 7.62 -7.64
C ASP A 21 16.58 6.20 -8.20
N TRP A 22 15.40 5.62 -7.93
CA TRP A 22 15.05 4.27 -8.33
C TRP A 22 13.53 4.10 -8.37
N ARG A 23 13.08 3.05 -9.07
CA ARG A 23 11.69 2.68 -9.20
C ARG A 23 11.49 1.20 -8.87
N GLY A 24 10.37 0.86 -8.23
CA GLY A 24 10.01 -0.52 -7.89
C GLY A 24 10.00 -0.78 -6.40
N VAL A 25 10.25 -2.02 -6.00
CA VAL A 25 10.39 -2.44 -4.61
C VAL A 25 11.85 -2.80 -4.34
N ARG A 26 12.40 -2.29 -3.25
CA ARG A 26 13.71 -2.71 -2.72
C ARG A 26 13.50 -3.49 -1.43
N ALA A 27 13.97 -4.73 -1.41
CA ALA A 27 14.02 -5.56 -0.20
C ALA A 27 15.10 -5.01 0.75
N VAL A 28 14.68 -4.20 1.70
CA VAL A 28 15.54 -3.55 2.70
C VAL A 28 14.86 -3.60 4.06
N ASN A 29 15.67 -3.55 5.12
CA ASN A 29 15.17 -3.40 6.49
C ASN A 29 14.45 -2.04 6.62
N LEU A 30 13.25 -2.02 7.17
CA LEU A 30 12.44 -0.82 7.34
C LEU A 30 12.83 0.04 8.53
N ALA A 31 13.65 -0.46 9.48
CA ALA A 31 14.00 0.30 10.69
C ALA A 31 14.59 1.69 10.40
N PRO A 32 15.51 1.91 9.42
CA PRO A 32 15.98 3.25 9.08
C PRO A 32 14.88 4.18 8.56
N TYR A 33 13.92 3.64 7.77
CA TYR A 33 12.81 4.41 7.23
C TYR A 33 11.79 4.77 8.31
N LEU A 34 11.46 3.83 9.18
CA LEU A 34 10.61 4.08 10.36
C LEU A 34 11.26 5.11 11.30
N ALA A 35 12.58 5.04 11.52
CA ALA A 35 13.31 6.03 12.28
C ALA A 35 13.26 7.43 11.62
N ALA A 36 13.38 7.50 10.28
CA ALA A 36 13.24 8.74 9.54
C ALA A 36 11.83 9.33 9.65
N VAL A 37 10.79 8.48 9.61
CA VAL A 37 9.40 8.89 9.85
C VAL A 37 9.23 9.43 11.26
N VAL A 38 9.78 8.79 12.29
CA VAL A 38 9.74 9.29 13.68
C VAL A 38 10.49 10.61 13.84
N GLY A 39 11.64 10.77 13.18
CA GLY A 39 12.51 11.94 13.35
C GLY A 39 12.12 13.16 12.50
N HIS A 40 11.49 12.94 11.34
CA HIS A 40 11.21 13.99 10.34
C HIS A 40 9.74 14.01 9.88
N GLY A 41 8.95 13.01 10.28
CA GLY A 41 7.55 12.90 9.86
C GLY A 41 6.69 13.99 10.49
N THR A 42 5.75 14.48 9.69
CA THR A 42 4.73 15.45 10.11
C THR A 42 3.42 15.11 9.47
N PHE A 43 2.31 15.59 10.06
CA PHE A 43 1.00 15.52 9.43
C PHE A 43 0.73 16.80 8.67
N ARG A 44 0.29 16.66 7.41
CA ARG A 44 -0.11 17.79 6.54
C ARG A 44 -1.48 17.57 5.96
N PRO A 45 -2.20 18.64 5.58
CA PRO A 45 -3.41 18.52 4.79
C PRO A 45 -3.15 17.68 3.52
N ARG A 46 -3.96 16.65 3.26
CA ARG A 46 -3.83 15.77 2.12
C ARG A 46 -3.79 16.55 0.80
N THR A 47 -4.63 17.58 0.67
CA THR A 47 -4.69 18.44 -0.53
C THR A 47 -3.39 19.19 -0.82
N GLU A 48 -2.60 19.52 0.21
CA GLU A 48 -1.28 20.12 0.06
C GLU A 48 -0.21 19.05 -0.26
N ALA A 49 -0.30 17.91 0.41
CA ALA A 49 0.62 16.79 0.24
C ALA A 49 0.56 16.17 -1.16
N GLU A 50 -0.62 16.11 -1.78
CA GLU A 50 -0.83 15.54 -3.11
C GLU A 50 -0.18 16.34 -4.25
N VAL A 51 0.25 17.57 -4.00
CA VAL A 51 0.87 18.45 -5.02
C VAL A 51 2.31 18.86 -4.71
N ASP A 52 2.91 18.32 -3.64
CA ASP A 52 4.28 18.65 -3.20
C ASP A 52 5.23 17.45 -3.40
N PRO A 53 5.95 17.35 -4.54
CA PRO A 53 6.91 16.26 -4.77
C PRO A 53 8.16 16.35 -3.90
N GLY A 54 8.36 17.44 -3.18
CA GLY A 54 9.40 17.59 -2.17
C GLY A 54 9.09 16.88 -0.84
N TRP A 55 7.86 16.33 -0.73
CA TRP A 55 7.38 15.66 0.46
C TRP A 55 6.70 14.33 0.11
N LYS A 56 7.05 13.25 0.81
CA LYS A 56 6.55 11.90 0.56
C LYS A 56 5.53 11.50 1.62
N GLN A 57 4.31 11.23 1.20
CA GLN A 57 3.27 10.62 2.02
C GLN A 57 3.65 9.16 2.29
N VAL A 58 3.65 8.76 3.55
CA VAL A 58 4.00 7.39 3.95
C VAL A 58 2.77 6.49 3.86
N ILE A 59 2.87 5.46 3.05
CA ILE A 59 1.80 4.48 2.83
C ILE A 59 2.27 3.12 3.32
N PRO A 60 1.77 2.59 4.45
CA PRO A 60 1.88 1.18 4.73
C PRO A 60 1.13 0.38 3.67
N TYR A 61 1.81 -0.57 3.01
CA TYR A 61 1.29 -1.32 1.88
C TYR A 61 1.49 -2.82 2.10
N LEU A 62 0.40 -3.57 2.19
CA LEU A 62 0.37 -4.97 2.59
C LEU A 62 0.18 -5.90 1.40
N ALA A 63 1.11 -6.84 1.18
CA ALA A 63 0.93 -8.02 0.36
C ALA A 63 0.39 -9.17 1.22
N LEU A 64 -0.87 -9.55 1.02
CA LEU A 64 -1.46 -10.67 1.76
C LEU A 64 -1.30 -11.97 0.96
N ARG A 65 -0.65 -12.95 1.56
CA ARG A 65 -0.38 -14.28 0.97
C ARG A 65 -1.15 -15.40 1.67
N ASP A 66 -1.30 -16.52 0.95
CA ASP A 66 -1.66 -17.82 1.50
C ASP A 66 -0.80 -18.88 0.80
N GLY A 67 0.31 -19.27 1.41
CA GLY A 67 1.35 -20.07 0.78
C GLY A 67 1.91 -19.39 -0.47
N GLU A 68 1.77 -20.04 -1.64
CA GLU A 68 2.20 -19.50 -2.94
C GLU A 68 1.14 -18.60 -3.61
N SER A 69 -0.02 -18.45 -3.00
CA SER A 69 -1.09 -17.59 -3.49
C SER A 69 -0.98 -16.17 -2.91
N ILE A 70 -1.51 -15.19 -3.65
CA ILE A 70 -1.65 -13.80 -3.23
C ILE A 70 -3.11 -13.37 -3.30
N PHE A 71 -3.51 -12.47 -2.40
CA PHE A 71 -4.86 -11.93 -2.42
C PHE A 71 -4.99 -10.89 -3.53
N LEU A 72 -5.69 -11.27 -4.60
CA LEU A 72 -5.95 -10.42 -5.75
C LEU A 72 -7.32 -9.78 -5.61
N MET A 73 -7.36 -8.46 -5.68
CA MET A 73 -8.58 -7.66 -5.63
C MET A 73 -8.85 -7.05 -7.00
N ARG A 74 -10.14 -6.90 -7.34
CA ARG A 74 -10.62 -6.20 -8.54
C ARG A 74 -11.59 -5.10 -8.14
N ARG A 75 -11.38 -3.90 -8.63
CA ARG A 75 -12.33 -2.79 -8.47
C ARG A 75 -13.50 -2.93 -9.44
N SER A 76 -14.71 -2.97 -8.90
CA SER A 76 -15.92 -2.98 -9.70
C SER A 76 -16.22 -1.59 -10.27
N ARG A 77 -17.08 -1.53 -11.30
CA ARG A 77 -17.55 -0.26 -11.89
C ARG A 77 -18.47 0.56 -10.97
N ALA A 78 -18.87 0.03 -9.83
CA ALA A 78 -19.66 0.74 -8.82
C ALA A 78 -18.82 1.66 -7.93
N GLY A 79 -17.48 1.59 -8.00
CA GLY A 79 -16.56 2.50 -7.28
C GLY A 79 -16.62 3.93 -7.82
N GLY A 80 -16.40 4.92 -6.94
CA GLY A 80 -16.52 6.35 -7.27
C GLY A 80 -15.46 6.90 -8.24
N ASP A 81 -14.28 6.26 -8.37
CA ASP A 81 -13.22 6.69 -9.28
C ASP A 81 -13.22 5.85 -10.57
N ALA A 82 -13.74 6.42 -11.65
CA ALA A 82 -13.84 5.75 -12.95
C ALA A 82 -12.48 5.34 -13.53
N ARG A 83 -11.37 5.99 -13.14
CA ARG A 83 -10.01 5.65 -13.60
C ARG A 83 -9.53 4.31 -13.06
N LEU A 84 -10.09 3.85 -11.95
CA LEU A 84 -9.74 2.60 -11.29
C LEU A 84 -10.71 1.45 -11.61
N HIS A 85 -11.74 1.69 -12.43
CA HIS A 85 -12.67 0.64 -12.82
C HIS A 85 -11.95 -0.49 -13.56
N ASP A 86 -12.30 -1.71 -13.20
CA ASP A 86 -11.72 -2.95 -13.75
C ASP A 86 -10.18 -3.08 -13.50
N ARG A 87 -9.59 -2.24 -12.62
CA ARG A 87 -8.18 -2.39 -12.21
C ARG A 87 -8.05 -3.42 -11.10
N TYR A 88 -6.92 -4.07 -11.12
CA TYR A 88 -6.56 -5.09 -10.13
C TYR A 88 -5.49 -4.56 -9.15
N SER A 89 -5.57 -5.02 -7.90
CA SER A 89 -4.57 -4.75 -6.86
C SER A 89 -4.20 -6.05 -6.14
N ILE A 90 -2.92 -6.19 -5.81
CA ILE A 90 -2.40 -7.24 -4.92
C ILE A 90 -1.91 -6.68 -3.59
N GLY A 91 -2.19 -5.40 -3.32
CA GLY A 91 -1.81 -4.74 -2.08
C GLY A 91 -2.97 -3.98 -1.46
N VAL A 92 -3.00 -3.99 -0.13
CA VAL A 92 -3.91 -3.24 0.73
C VAL A 92 -3.12 -2.15 1.43
N GLY A 93 -3.59 -0.92 1.41
CA GLY A 93 -2.91 0.17 2.10
C GLY A 93 -3.51 1.53 1.84
N GLY A 94 -3.13 2.48 2.66
CA GLY A 94 -3.61 3.84 2.59
C GLY A 94 -2.79 4.80 3.44
N HIS A 95 -3.27 6.03 3.58
CA HIS A 95 -2.58 7.06 4.34
C HIS A 95 -2.56 6.75 5.84
N VAL A 96 -1.51 7.18 6.52
CA VAL A 96 -1.47 7.17 7.98
C VAL A 96 -2.05 8.49 8.49
N ASN A 97 -3.07 8.41 9.33
CA ASN A 97 -3.78 9.55 9.90
C ASN A 97 -3.34 9.79 11.37
N PRO A 98 -3.57 10.98 11.94
CA PRO A 98 -3.18 11.26 13.33
C PRO A 98 -3.74 10.27 14.36
N ALA A 99 -4.92 9.72 14.12
CA ALA A 99 -5.57 8.76 15.01
C ALA A 99 -4.90 7.37 15.02
N ASP A 100 -4.10 7.05 13.99
CA ASP A 100 -3.41 5.77 13.87
C ASP A 100 -2.22 5.65 14.83
N GLY A 101 -1.67 6.79 15.27
CA GLY A 101 -0.52 6.86 16.15
C GLY A 101 0.81 6.65 15.44
N ASP A 102 0.93 5.60 14.61
CA ASP A 102 2.12 5.28 13.84
C ASP A 102 1.80 4.55 12.51
N VAL A 103 2.83 4.16 11.77
CA VAL A 103 2.72 3.43 10.50
C VAL A 103 2.02 2.08 10.69
N MET A 104 2.30 1.39 11.79
CA MET A 104 1.70 0.08 12.07
C MET A 104 0.22 0.20 12.48
N GLY A 105 -0.15 1.29 13.15
CA GLY A 105 -1.55 1.63 13.42
C GLY A 105 -2.33 1.88 12.13
N GLY A 106 -1.74 2.63 11.18
CA GLY A 106 -2.31 2.83 9.85
C GLY A 106 -2.49 1.51 9.10
N LEU A 107 -1.48 0.63 9.12
CA LEU A 107 -1.56 -0.70 8.49
C LEU A 107 -2.71 -1.55 9.07
N ARG A 108 -2.86 -1.57 10.40
CA ARG A 108 -3.95 -2.33 11.06
C ARG A 108 -5.32 -1.75 10.75
N ARG A 109 -5.43 -0.41 10.68
CA ARG A 109 -6.69 0.23 10.30
C ARG A 109 -7.07 -0.12 8.87
N GLU A 110 -6.16 -0.01 7.90
CA GLU A 110 -6.41 -0.37 6.50
C GLU A 110 -6.78 -1.85 6.36
N TRP A 111 -6.08 -2.76 7.08
CA TRP A 111 -6.46 -4.16 7.17
C TRP A 111 -7.93 -4.32 7.61
N ALA A 112 -8.32 -3.64 8.68
CA ALA A 112 -9.66 -3.75 9.24
C ALA A 112 -10.74 -3.05 8.39
N GLU A 113 -10.39 -2.00 7.65
CA GLU A 113 -11.31 -1.26 6.79
C GLU A 113 -11.56 -1.95 5.45
N GLU A 114 -10.54 -2.56 4.84
CA GLU A 114 -10.66 -3.16 3.52
C GLU A 114 -11.00 -4.66 3.55
N LEU A 115 -10.59 -5.38 4.59
CA LEU A 115 -10.71 -6.83 4.66
C LEU A 115 -11.59 -7.30 5.81
N VAL A 116 -12.16 -8.49 5.63
CA VAL A 116 -12.90 -9.26 6.64
C VAL A 116 -12.15 -10.55 6.88
N ALA A 117 -11.66 -10.74 8.10
CA ALA A 117 -10.99 -11.95 8.56
C ALA A 117 -11.34 -12.18 10.04
N ASP A 118 -11.26 -13.43 10.50
CA ASP A 118 -11.48 -13.82 11.89
C ASP A 118 -10.18 -13.85 12.71
N PHE A 119 -9.13 -13.22 12.18
CA PHE A 119 -7.80 -13.18 12.79
C PHE A 119 -7.10 -11.84 12.55
N GLU A 120 -6.15 -11.53 13.39
CA GLU A 120 -5.17 -10.47 13.14
C GLU A 120 -3.87 -11.11 12.60
N PRO A 121 -3.37 -10.68 11.43
CA PRO A 121 -2.17 -11.27 10.86
C PRO A 121 -0.91 -10.77 11.56
N ALA A 122 0.12 -11.60 11.56
CA ALA A 122 1.47 -11.15 11.85
C ALA A 122 2.05 -10.47 10.60
N PHE A 123 2.41 -9.20 10.71
CA PHE A 123 3.05 -8.44 9.64
C PHE A 123 4.56 -8.64 9.65
N SER A 124 5.13 -8.90 8.48
CA SER A 124 6.58 -8.99 8.25
C SER A 124 7.02 -7.90 7.28
N GLU A 125 8.16 -7.30 7.51
CA GLU A 125 8.75 -6.32 6.61
C GLU A 125 9.16 -6.97 5.28
N LEU A 126 8.81 -6.33 4.16
CA LEU A 126 9.21 -6.78 2.83
C LEU A 126 10.18 -5.79 2.18
N GLY A 127 9.96 -4.49 2.37
CA GLY A 127 10.84 -3.47 1.82
C GLY A 127 10.17 -2.12 1.61
N VAL A 128 10.74 -1.34 0.71
CA VAL A 128 10.26 0.01 0.36
C VAL A 128 9.90 0.05 -1.11
N LEU A 129 8.78 0.71 -1.43
CA LEU A 129 8.29 0.95 -2.78
C LEU A 129 8.38 2.44 -3.13
N ASN A 130 9.02 2.76 -4.24
CA ASN A 130 9.04 4.09 -4.83
C ASN A 130 8.67 4.05 -6.31
N ASP A 131 7.90 5.03 -6.77
CA ASP A 131 7.52 5.21 -8.17
C ASP A 131 7.37 6.70 -8.48
N ASP A 132 8.41 7.32 -9.01
CA ASP A 132 8.42 8.73 -9.36
C ASP A 132 7.97 8.99 -10.82
N ASP A 133 7.59 7.96 -11.57
CA ASP A 133 7.25 8.08 -13.00
C ASP A 133 5.85 8.65 -13.24
N ASN A 134 5.08 8.86 -12.20
CA ASN A 134 3.74 9.46 -12.28
C ASN A 134 3.46 10.39 -11.08
N ALA A 135 2.47 11.27 -11.25
CA ALA A 135 2.17 12.31 -10.25
C ALA A 135 1.76 11.73 -8.89
N VAL A 136 1.07 10.59 -8.86
CA VAL A 136 0.67 9.93 -7.60
C VAL A 136 1.89 9.35 -6.91
N GLY A 137 2.70 8.56 -7.61
CA GLY A 137 3.90 7.95 -7.04
C GLY A 137 4.94 9.00 -6.60
N ALA A 138 5.05 10.12 -7.31
CA ALA A 138 6.00 11.19 -6.98
C ALA A 138 5.82 11.76 -5.56
N VAL A 139 4.61 11.68 -5.01
CA VAL A 139 4.27 12.19 -3.66
C VAL A 139 4.04 11.08 -2.62
N HIS A 140 4.22 9.80 -2.99
CA HIS A 140 4.01 8.67 -2.08
C HIS A 140 5.28 7.84 -1.90
N LEU A 141 5.43 7.24 -0.73
CA LEU A 141 6.48 6.26 -0.38
C LEU A 141 5.82 5.06 0.29
N GLY A 142 5.90 3.88 -0.32
CA GLY A 142 5.36 2.65 0.24
C GLY A 142 6.33 2.01 1.24
N LEU A 143 5.88 1.76 2.47
CA LEU A 143 6.53 0.83 3.38
C LEU A 143 5.80 -0.51 3.23
N VAL A 144 6.47 -1.47 2.59
CA VAL A 144 5.84 -2.72 2.14
C VAL A 144 5.98 -3.78 3.20
N PHE A 145 4.84 -4.36 3.53
CA PHE A 145 4.71 -5.47 4.48
C PHE A 145 4.11 -6.69 3.78
N SER A 146 4.34 -7.85 4.34
CA SER A 146 3.66 -9.09 3.98
C SER A 146 2.96 -9.70 5.18
N ALA A 147 1.91 -10.45 4.94
CA ALA A 147 1.25 -11.30 5.92
C ALA A 147 0.82 -12.60 5.25
N ASN A 148 0.62 -13.66 6.05
CA ASN A 148 0.18 -14.96 5.57
C ASN A 148 -1.14 -15.34 6.25
N ALA A 149 -2.16 -15.69 5.47
CA ALA A 149 -3.45 -16.11 5.97
C ALA A 149 -3.42 -17.53 6.57
N VAL A 150 -2.45 -18.36 6.18
CA VAL A 150 -2.27 -19.74 6.67
C VAL A 150 -3.54 -20.57 6.51
N GLY A 151 -4.14 -20.53 5.30
CA GLY A 151 -5.38 -21.26 4.96
C GLY A 151 -6.64 -20.68 5.58
N ARG A 152 -6.58 -19.53 6.26
CA ARG A 152 -7.75 -18.89 6.86
C ARG A 152 -8.49 -18.02 5.85
N PRO A 153 -9.84 -17.98 5.91
CA PRO A 153 -10.63 -17.21 4.94
C PRO A 153 -10.43 -15.71 5.13
N VAL A 154 -10.29 -15.01 4.01
CA VAL A 154 -10.27 -13.56 3.92
C VAL A 154 -11.19 -13.13 2.80
N ALA A 155 -11.95 -12.07 3.01
CA ALA A 155 -12.82 -11.46 2.01
C ALA A 155 -12.67 -9.93 2.02
N VAL A 156 -13.03 -9.27 0.94
CA VAL A 156 -13.13 -7.81 0.90
C VAL A 156 -14.35 -7.34 1.69
N ARG A 157 -14.24 -6.20 2.38
CA ARG A 157 -15.36 -5.65 3.17
C ARG A 157 -16.41 -4.96 2.31
N GLU A 158 -16.00 -4.16 1.33
CA GLU A 158 -16.90 -3.43 0.44
C GLU A 158 -17.23 -4.23 -0.82
N THR A 159 -17.98 -5.33 -0.68
CA THR A 159 -18.30 -6.29 -1.78
C THR A 159 -19.06 -5.67 -2.96
N HIS A 160 -19.65 -4.49 -2.77
CA HIS A 160 -20.30 -3.76 -3.88
C HIS A 160 -19.30 -2.97 -4.73
N LYS A 161 -18.08 -2.71 -4.25
CA LYS A 161 -17.02 -1.97 -4.96
C LYS A 161 -15.82 -2.84 -5.31
N LEU A 162 -15.60 -3.92 -4.56
CA LEU A 162 -14.43 -4.77 -4.67
C LEU A 162 -14.84 -6.24 -4.72
N GLU A 163 -14.11 -7.02 -5.49
CA GLU A 163 -14.05 -8.48 -5.44
C GLU A 163 -12.64 -8.89 -5.03
N GLY A 164 -12.47 -9.97 -4.29
CA GLY A 164 -11.15 -10.42 -3.86
C GLY A 164 -11.11 -11.91 -3.61
N ALA A 165 -10.01 -12.54 -4.01
CA ALA A 165 -9.75 -13.95 -3.77
C ALA A 165 -8.24 -14.23 -3.75
N PHE A 166 -7.84 -15.31 -3.10
CA PHE A 166 -6.49 -15.86 -3.26
C PHE A 166 -6.37 -16.53 -4.64
N VAL A 167 -5.33 -16.16 -5.37
CA VAL A 167 -4.94 -16.77 -6.64
C VAL A 167 -3.46 -17.16 -6.59
N PRO A 168 -3.00 -18.21 -7.29
CA PRO A 168 -1.58 -18.48 -7.43
C PRO A 168 -0.85 -17.22 -7.91
N LEU A 169 0.32 -16.91 -7.33
CA LEU A 169 1.07 -15.70 -7.71
C LEU A 169 1.37 -15.67 -9.22
N ALA A 170 1.63 -16.83 -9.83
CA ALA A 170 1.87 -16.93 -11.27
C ALA A 170 0.66 -16.49 -12.12
N ASP A 171 -0.57 -16.74 -11.66
CA ASP A 171 -1.80 -16.42 -12.40
C ASP A 171 -2.10 -14.91 -12.42
N VAL A 172 -1.44 -14.12 -11.56
CA VAL A 172 -1.50 -12.64 -11.62
C VAL A 172 -0.97 -12.11 -12.96
N ALA A 173 -0.12 -12.88 -13.65
CA ALA A 173 0.38 -12.57 -14.99
C ALA A 173 -0.77 -12.37 -16.02
N ASP A 174 -1.89 -13.08 -15.87
CA ASP A 174 -3.04 -12.99 -16.77
C ASP A 174 -3.74 -11.63 -16.73
N VAL A 175 -3.55 -10.89 -15.64
CA VAL A 175 -4.13 -9.55 -15.43
C VAL A 175 -3.07 -8.46 -15.27
N ALA A 176 -1.80 -8.73 -15.57
CA ALA A 176 -0.68 -7.84 -15.30
C ALA A 176 -0.83 -6.44 -15.92
N GLU A 177 -1.38 -6.35 -17.14
CA GLU A 177 -1.62 -5.07 -17.84
C GLU A 177 -2.72 -4.22 -17.17
N SER A 178 -3.57 -4.85 -16.37
CA SER A 178 -4.66 -4.21 -15.64
C SER A 178 -4.35 -3.96 -14.17
N LEU A 179 -3.16 -4.29 -13.69
CA LEU A 179 -2.72 -3.98 -12.34
C LEU A 179 -2.61 -2.46 -12.12
N GLU A 180 -2.94 -2.01 -10.92
CA GLU A 180 -2.55 -0.69 -10.44
C GLU A 180 -1.02 -0.62 -10.38
N THR A 181 -0.44 0.57 -10.57
CA THR A 181 1.00 0.75 -10.76
C THR A 181 1.85 0.12 -9.64
N TRP A 182 1.47 0.35 -8.38
CA TRP A 182 2.20 -0.20 -7.24
C TRP A 182 2.07 -1.72 -7.16
N SER A 183 0.91 -2.26 -7.50
CA SER A 183 0.69 -3.70 -7.58
C SER A 183 1.52 -4.34 -8.68
N ALA A 184 1.68 -3.68 -9.83
CA ALA A 184 2.55 -4.16 -10.90
C ALA A 184 4.02 -4.21 -10.46
N LEU A 185 4.51 -3.16 -9.77
CA LEU A 185 5.86 -3.11 -9.24
C LEU A 185 6.11 -4.17 -8.15
N LEU A 186 5.13 -4.36 -7.27
CA LEU A 186 5.19 -5.39 -6.24
C LEU A 186 5.16 -6.79 -6.85
N PHE A 187 4.35 -7.02 -7.89
CA PHE A 187 4.27 -8.31 -8.58
C PHE A 187 5.62 -8.72 -9.20
N VAL A 188 6.28 -7.79 -9.91
CA VAL A 188 7.63 -8.04 -10.46
C VAL A 188 8.59 -8.44 -9.34
N HIS A 189 8.61 -7.68 -8.24
CA HIS A 189 9.47 -7.97 -7.10
C HIS A 189 9.21 -9.35 -6.48
N LEU A 190 7.95 -9.74 -6.33
CA LEU A 190 7.59 -11.04 -5.75
C LEU A 190 7.99 -12.22 -6.64
N LEU A 191 7.95 -12.05 -7.97
CA LEU A 191 8.44 -13.07 -8.92
C LEU A 191 9.96 -13.23 -8.88
N GLU A 192 10.71 -12.14 -8.66
CA GLU A 192 12.18 -12.17 -8.60
C GLU A 192 12.72 -12.73 -7.27
N SER A 193 11.88 -12.70 -6.23
CA SER A 193 12.28 -13.05 -4.86
C SER A 193 11.85 -14.48 -4.44
N GLY A 194 11.04 -15.16 -5.23
CA GLY A 194 10.57 -16.54 -5.01
C GLY A 194 11.35 -17.51 -5.82
#